data_dc2b0d6309c2f4460052fb528bc2cae7
#
_entry.id   dc2b0d6309c2f4460052fb528bc2cae7
#
_cell.length_a   1.000
_cell.length_b   1.000
_cell.length_c   1.000
_cell.angle_alpha   90.00
_cell.angle_beta   90.00
_cell.angle_gamma   90.00
#
_symmetry.space_group_name_H-M   'P 1'
#
loop_
_entity.id
_entity.type
_entity.pdbx_description
1 polymer ?
#
loop_
_entity_poly.entity_id
_entity_poly.type
_entity_poly.pdbx_seq_one_letter_code
_entity_poly.pdbx_strand_id
1 'polypeptide(L)'
;MNTRHVIGGGLLLAAGLLAGCATGASDTAATACGADYHCARDLMFQYRQQARELSMIAERYAREADIKARELGQDSEQVRSSQEMARKFWLQAQEADELAHEYQNQLPHNVY
;
A
#
# COMPACT_ATOMS: atom_id res chain seq x y z
N MET A 1 -4.96 36.24 -1.36
CA MET A 1 -6.24 35.59 -1.13
C MET A 1 -6.63 34.69 -2.26
N ASN A 2 -6.65 35.18 -3.45
CA ASN A 2 -7.14 34.44 -4.59
C ASN A 2 -6.23 33.30 -5.02
N THR A 3 -4.99 33.41 -4.74
CA THR A 3 -4.02 32.35 -5.08
C THR A 3 -4.38 30.99 -4.52
N ARG A 4 -5.08 30.99 -3.41
CA ARG A 4 -5.46 29.73 -2.78
C ARG A 4 -6.43 28.95 -3.64
N HIS A 5 -7.24 29.63 -4.38
CA HIS A 5 -8.22 28.98 -5.24
C HIS A 5 -7.55 28.25 -6.41
N VAL A 6 -6.51 28.87 -6.91
CA VAL A 6 -5.76 28.25 -8.01
C VAL A 6 -5.11 26.97 -7.55
N ILE A 7 -4.54 26.99 -6.37
CA ILE A 7 -3.92 25.79 -5.80
C ILE A 7 -4.96 24.70 -5.64
N GLY A 8 -6.14 25.07 -5.15
CA GLY A 8 -7.21 24.12 -5.01
C GLY A 8 -7.58 23.45 -6.32
N GLY A 9 -7.62 24.26 -7.37
CA GLY A 9 -7.93 23.72 -8.67
C GLY A 9 -6.93 22.69 -9.15
N GLY A 10 -5.66 22.98 -8.92
CA GLY A 10 -4.62 22.02 -9.30
C GLY A 10 -4.73 20.70 -8.56
N LEU A 11 -5.06 20.78 -7.31
CA LEU A 11 -5.24 19.57 -6.51
C LEU A 11 -6.42 18.73 -7.00
N LEU A 12 -7.48 19.37 -7.43
CA LEU A 12 -8.63 18.67 -7.94
C LEU A 12 -8.30 17.88 -9.20
N LEU A 13 -7.50 18.43 -10.07
CA LEU A 13 -7.06 17.72 -11.27
C LEU A 13 -6.27 16.48 -10.92
N ALA A 14 -5.35 16.62 -10.00
CA ALA A 14 -4.56 15.49 -9.56
C ALA A 14 -5.44 14.39 -8.96
N ALA A 15 -6.41 14.80 -8.17
CA ALA A 15 -7.32 13.83 -7.55
C ALA A 15 -8.13 13.08 -8.61
N GLY A 16 -8.53 13.78 -9.66
CA GLY A 16 -9.26 13.14 -10.74
C GLY A 16 -8.46 12.03 -11.41
N LEU A 17 -7.21 12.31 -11.68
CA LEU A 17 -6.34 11.30 -12.29
C LEU A 17 -6.15 10.09 -11.38
N LEU A 18 -5.94 10.33 -10.11
CA LEU A 18 -5.78 9.25 -9.15
C LEU A 18 -7.04 8.40 -9.05
N ALA A 19 -8.19 9.04 -9.06
CA ALA A 19 -9.44 8.31 -9.01
C ALA A 19 -9.59 7.39 -10.21
N GLY A 20 -9.22 7.86 -11.39
CA GLY A 20 -9.25 7.03 -12.59
C GLY A 20 -8.34 5.83 -12.48
N CYS A 21 -7.18 5.99 -11.92
CA CYS A 21 -6.25 4.87 -11.73
C CYS A 21 -6.74 3.90 -10.66
N ALA A 22 -7.43 4.40 -9.65
CA ALA A 22 -7.84 3.56 -8.53
C ALA A 22 -9.03 2.68 -8.86
N THR A 23 -9.86 3.09 -9.81
CA THR A 23 -11.12 2.40 -10.08
C THR A 23 -10.92 1.10 -10.79
N GLY A 24 -10.24 0.31 -10.73
CA GLY A 24 -10.13 -0.95 -11.45
C GLY A 24 -8.87 -1.68 -11.11
N ALA A 25 -8.53 -1.65 -9.82
CA ALA A 25 -7.31 -2.30 -9.38
C ALA A 25 -7.27 -3.77 -9.78
N SER A 26 -8.39 -4.47 -9.60
CA SER A 26 -8.49 -5.88 -10.00
C SER A 26 -8.42 -6.05 -11.50
N ASP A 27 -9.09 -5.18 -12.23
CA ASP A 27 -9.04 -5.21 -13.69
C ASP A 27 -7.64 -4.92 -14.20
N THR A 28 -6.94 -4.00 -13.55
CA THR A 28 -5.57 -3.69 -13.90
C THR A 28 -4.68 -4.91 -13.74
N ALA A 29 -4.82 -5.64 -12.63
CA ALA A 29 -4.06 -6.86 -12.42
C ALA A 29 -4.40 -7.91 -13.48
N ALA A 30 -5.67 -8.05 -13.83
CA ALA A 30 -6.10 -9.01 -14.81
C ALA A 30 -5.59 -8.68 -16.23
N THR A 31 -5.47 -7.39 -16.58
CA THR A 31 -5.13 -6.96 -17.93
C THR A 31 -3.66 -6.58 -18.11
N ALA A 32 -2.95 -6.31 -17.01
CA ALA A 32 -1.58 -5.79 -17.08
C ALA A 32 -0.64 -6.72 -17.84
N CYS A 33 -0.79 -8.01 -17.68
CA CYS A 33 0.07 -9.00 -18.31
C CYS A 33 -0.60 -9.74 -19.43
N GLY A 34 -1.93 -9.67 -19.57
CA GLY A 34 -2.65 -10.47 -20.54
C GLY A 34 -2.42 -11.95 -20.31
N ALA A 35 -2.02 -12.66 -21.34
CA ALA A 35 -1.73 -14.10 -21.23
C ALA A 35 -0.28 -14.40 -20.90
N ASP A 36 0.52 -13.40 -20.59
CA ASP A 36 1.95 -13.58 -20.32
C ASP A 36 2.16 -14.00 -18.87
N TYR A 37 2.39 -15.29 -18.67
CA TYR A 37 2.60 -15.83 -17.32
C TYR A 37 3.92 -15.38 -16.69
N HIS A 38 4.93 -15.06 -17.48
CA HIS A 38 6.17 -14.51 -16.96
C HIS A 38 5.95 -13.15 -16.35
N CYS A 39 5.17 -12.31 -16.99
CA CYS A 39 4.79 -11.01 -16.48
C CYS A 39 4.03 -11.16 -15.16
N ALA A 40 3.05 -12.05 -15.11
CA ALA A 40 2.26 -12.27 -13.90
C ALA A 40 3.13 -12.78 -12.75
N ARG A 41 4.06 -13.68 -13.04
CA ARG A 41 4.98 -14.18 -12.02
C ARG A 41 5.88 -13.09 -11.48
N ASP A 42 6.43 -12.28 -12.35
CA ASP A 42 7.33 -11.20 -11.94
C ASP A 42 6.60 -10.18 -11.08
N LEU A 43 5.38 -9.81 -11.46
CA LEU A 43 4.59 -8.89 -10.66
C LEU A 43 4.18 -9.49 -9.32
N MET A 44 3.86 -10.79 -9.30
CA MET A 44 3.58 -11.49 -8.05
C MET A 44 4.75 -11.36 -7.08
N PHE A 45 5.97 -11.61 -7.56
CA PHE A 45 7.15 -11.53 -6.71
C PHE A 45 7.41 -10.09 -6.27
N GLN A 46 7.24 -9.12 -7.15
CA GLN A 46 7.40 -7.72 -6.80
C GLN A 46 6.45 -7.30 -5.70
N TYR A 47 5.18 -7.65 -5.82
CA TYR A 47 4.20 -7.28 -4.80
C TYR A 47 4.41 -8.02 -3.48
N ARG A 48 4.86 -9.27 -3.55
CA ARG A 48 5.22 -9.98 -2.32
C ARG A 48 6.37 -9.31 -1.60
N GLN A 49 7.38 -8.90 -2.33
CA GLN A 49 8.50 -8.19 -1.73
C GLN A 49 8.06 -6.86 -1.15
N GLN A 50 7.24 -6.14 -1.88
CA GLN A 50 6.69 -4.88 -1.39
C GLN A 50 5.89 -5.09 -0.11
N ALA A 51 5.08 -6.13 -0.06
CA ALA A 51 4.31 -6.45 1.14
C ALA A 51 5.23 -6.72 2.34
N ARG A 52 6.30 -7.46 2.12
CA ARG A 52 7.27 -7.74 3.19
C ARG A 52 7.93 -6.45 3.69
N GLU A 53 8.35 -5.61 2.77
CA GLU A 53 9.00 -4.34 3.14
C GLU A 53 8.07 -3.44 3.92
N LEU A 54 6.82 -3.33 3.48
CA LEU A 54 5.82 -2.53 4.17
C LEU A 54 5.50 -3.10 5.55
N SER A 55 5.45 -4.42 5.68
CA SER A 55 5.25 -5.07 6.96
C SER A 55 6.39 -4.77 7.92
N MET A 56 7.63 -4.76 7.44
CA MET A 56 8.78 -4.43 8.26
C MET A 56 8.72 -3.00 8.76
N ILE A 57 8.27 -2.08 7.92
CA ILE A 57 8.09 -0.70 8.32
C ILE A 57 7.00 -0.59 9.39
N ALA A 58 5.89 -1.29 9.17
CA ALA A 58 4.80 -1.31 10.13
C ALA A 58 5.26 -1.84 11.50
N GLU A 59 6.02 -2.92 11.49
CA GLU A 59 6.57 -3.47 12.73
C GLU A 59 7.49 -2.49 13.44
N ARG A 60 8.28 -1.75 12.70
CA ARG A 60 9.16 -0.75 13.28
C ARG A 60 8.36 0.32 14.00
N TYR A 61 7.30 0.81 13.38
CA TYR A 61 6.44 1.79 14.04
C TYR A 61 5.70 1.21 15.23
N ALA A 62 5.30 -0.05 15.16
CA ALA A 62 4.66 -0.71 16.30
C ALA A 62 5.61 -0.81 17.48
N ARG A 63 6.86 -1.19 17.25
CA ARG A 63 7.87 -1.24 18.31
C ARG A 63 8.16 0.15 18.86
N GLU A 64 8.22 1.14 17.99
CA GLU A 64 8.41 2.52 18.41
C GLU A 64 7.28 2.98 19.30
N ALA A 65 6.04 2.61 18.99
CA ALA A 65 4.90 2.94 19.82
C ALA A 65 5.03 2.29 21.21
N ASP A 66 5.48 1.04 21.27
CA ASP A 66 5.67 0.37 22.55
C ASP A 66 6.73 1.05 23.40
N ILE A 67 7.83 1.45 22.78
CA ILE A 67 8.91 2.15 23.49
C ILE A 67 8.40 3.48 24.03
N LYS A 68 7.73 4.24 23.19
CA LYS A 68 7.18 5.54 23.59
C LYS A 68 6.12 5.40 24.67
N ALA A 69 5.32 4.33 24.61
CA ALA A 69 4.32 4.09 25.65
C ALA A 69 4.95 3.88 27.01
N ARG A 70 6.09 3.19 27.07
CA ARG A 70 6.80 3.00 28.33
C ARG A 70 7.43 4.28 28.84
N GLU A 71 7.90 5.14 27.95
CA GLU A 71 8.55 6.38 28.33
C GLU A 71 7.58 7.50 28.65
N LEU A 72 6.51 7.61 27.87
CA LEU A 72 5.61 8.76 27.87
C LEU A 72 4.20 8.43 28.33
N GLY A 73 3.86 7.15 28.45
CA GLY A 73 2.51 6.71 28.79
C GLY A 73 1.69 6.40 27.53
N GLN A 74 0.71 5.54 27.73
CA GLN A 74 -0.14 5.04 26.62
C GLN A 74 -0.97 6.12 25.94
N ASP A 75 -1.29 7.18 26.68
CA ASP A 75 -2.16 8.23 26.16
C ASP A 75 -1.39 9.33 25.44
N SER A 76 -0.09 9.18 25.29
CA SER A 76 0.74 10.16 24.62
C SER A 76 0.36 10.27 23.14
N GLU A 77 0.40 11.49 22.63
CA GLU A 77 0.13 11.72 21.22
C GLU A 77 1.16 11.05 20.32
N GLN A 78 2.39 10.97 20.79
CA GLN A 78 3.45 10.30 20.04
C GLN A 78 3.19 8.80 19.91
N VAL A 79 2.62 8.19 20.93
CA VAL A 79 2.22 6.78 20.88
C VAL A 79 1.15 6.59 19.82
N ARG A 80 0.12 7.44 19.86
CA ARG A 80 -0.96 7.35 18.87
C ARG A 80 -0.46 7.55 17.47
N SER A 81 0.43 8.52 17.27
CA SER A 81 1.01 8.78 15.96
C SER A 81 1.75 7.57 15.43
N SER A 82 2.57 6.93 16.26
CA SER A 82 3.30 5.73 15.85
C SER A 82 2.36 4.57 15.56
N GLN A 83 1.30 4.42 16.35
CA GLN A 83 0.31 3.37 16.12
C GLN A 83 -0.45 3.59 14.81
N GLU A 84 -0.77 4.83 14.50
CA GLU A 84 -1.43 5.15 13.23
C GLU A 84 -0.53 4.86 12.04
N MET A 85 0.74 5.18 12.16
CA MET A 85 1.69 4.87 11.09
C MET A 85 1.83 3.36 10.92
N ALA A 86 1.89 2.60 12.00
CA ALA A 86 1.94 1.16 11.93
C ALA A 86 0.72 0.60 11.20
N ARG A 87 -0.46 1.09 11.56
CA ARG A 87 -1.70 0.63 10.92
C ARG A 87 -1.72 0.95 9.44
N LYS A 88 -1.29 2.16 9.09
CA LYS A 88 -1.26 2.59 7.70
C LYS A 88 -0.37 1.67 6.85
N PHE A 89 0.80 1.36 7.35
CA PHE A 89 1.71 0.49 6.61
C PHE A 89 1.23 -0.97 6.59
N TRP A 90 0.55 -1.43 7.64
CA TRP A 90 -0.08 -2.75 7.63
C TRP A 90 -1.14 -2.85 6.54
N LEU A 91 -1.97 -1.82 6.39
CA LEU A 91 -2.99 -1.82 5.33
C LEU A 91 -2.35 -1.81 3.96
N GLN A 92 -1.30 -1.04 3.77
CA GLN A 92 -0.58 -1.04 2.50
C GLN A 92 0.07 -2.39 2.21
N ALA A 93 0.59 -3.05 3.24
CA ALA A 93 1.16 -4.38 3.09
C ALA A 93 0.08 -5.38 2.67
N GLN A 94 -1.09 -5.29 3.26
CA GLN A 94 -2.21 -6.17 2.88
C GLN A 94 -2.63 -5.95 1.43
N GLU A 95 -2.69 -4.71 1.00
CA GLU A 95 -3.04 -4.40 -0.39
C GLU A 95 -2.02 -4.99 -1.36
N ALA A 96 -0.75 -4.86 -1.03
CA ALA A 96 0.30 -5.44 -1.88
C ALA A 96 0.20 -6.97 -1.90
N ASP A 97 -0.09 -7.58 -0.76
CA ASP A 97 -0.25 -9.03 -0.67
C ASP A 97 -1.45 -9.51 -1.47
N GLU A 98 -2.54 -8.78 -1.45
CA GLU A 98 -3.72 -9.10 -2.25
C GLU A 98 -3.40 -9.05 -3.74
N LEU A 99 -2.66 -8.04 -4.17
CA LEU A 99 -2.24 -7.96 -5.56
C LEU A 99 -1.33 -9.14 -5.93
N ALA A 100 -0.44 -9.51 -5.05
CA ALA A 100 0.40 -10.69 -5.28
C ALA A 100 -0.45 -11.94 -5.48
N HIS A 101 -1.49 -12.10 -4.66
CA HIS A 101 -2.39 -13.24 -4.79
C HIS A 101 -3.18 -13.22 -6.10
N GLU A 102 -3.60 -12.04 -6.55
CA GLU A 102 -4.30 -11.92 -7.82
C GLU A 102 -3.41 -12.38 -8.97
N TYR A 103 -2.17 -11.95 -8.98
CA TYR A 103 -1.25 -12.40 -10.01
C TYR A 103 -0.91 -13.88 -9.89
N GLN A 104 -0.78 -14.37 -8.66
CA GLN A 104 -0.56 -15.79 -8.42
C GLN A 104 -1.70 -16.64 -8.98
N ASN A 105 -2.93 -16.19 -8.84
CA ASN A 105 -4.09 -16.91 -9.34
C ASN A 105 -4.15 -16.99 -10.85
N GLN A 106 -3.39 -16.16 -11.54
CA GLN A 106 -3.30 -16.20 -12.99
C GLN A 106 -2.29 -17.24 -13.48
N LEU A 107 -1.50 -17.80 -12.59
CA LEU A 107 -0.44 -18.74 -12.95
C LEU A 107 -0.96 -20.17 -12.96
N PRO A 108 -0.51 -21.00 -13.91
CA PRO A 108 -0.76 -22.44 -13.84
C PRO A 108 -0.09 -23.04 -12.59
N HIS A 109 -0.65 -24.14 -12.11
CA HIS A 109 -0.15 -24.76 -10.88
C HIS A 109 1.31 -25.20 -10.95
N ASN A 110 1.83 -25.42 -12.14
CA ASN A 110 3.19 -25.94 -12.30
C ASN A 110 4.22 -24.87 -12.62
N VAL A 111 3.90 -23.59 -12.41
CA VAL A 111 4.81 -22.50 -12.78
C VAL A 111 5.50 -21.87 -11.57
N TYR A 112 5.07 -22.18 -10.38
CA TYR A 112 5.66 -21.62 -9.15
C TYR A 112 7.04 -22.19 -8.88
#